data_684aaf540c24b699548877224da2e187
#
_entry.id   684aaf540c24b699548877224da2e187
#
_cell.length_a   1.000
_cell.length_b   1.000
_cell.length_c   1.000
_cell.angle_alpha   90.00
_cell.angle_beta   90.00
_cell.angle_gamma   90.00
#
_symmetry.space_group_name_H-M   'P 1'
#
loop_
_entity.id
_entity.type
_entity.pdbx_description
1 polymer ?
#
loop_
_entity_poly.entity_id
_entity_poly.type
_entity_poly.pdbx_seq_one_letter_code
_entity_poly.pdbx_strand_id
1 'polypeptide(L)'
;MPTVALEPRYFDRMGTSLGDKARMVLPHLRGPRVLDVGAGGGELTEAIAGAGFRASALDAAPDAIARLNGLGGLHEVRQGYAEQVPLLFSEPFDTIVVSALMHEVYSYGTSPETEAPVLGYDAVSLTLTRFRESLRDGGRLIIRDGVMPDRPLEPATVDGLSPMDIEAFHDYLRRSPHPLLRALHLSGRSLTGTRHAIAEFLFTLTWGIETFPREALERYQLFTLARYSDDAADRGFDLVHSESVTQRGYVDALSHLDVTSGGRPWFPATNGLWVFEKR
;
A
#
# COMPACT_ATOMS: atom_id res chain seq x y z
N MET A 1 2.55 12.79 12.12
CA MET A 1 3.20 11.46 12.23
C MET A 1 4.29 11.53 13.28
N PRO A 2 4.48 10.52 14.14
CA PRO A 2 5.71 10.43 14.88
C PRO A 2 6.83 10.22 13.85
N THR A 3 7.77 11.17 13.77
CA THR A 3 9.01 11.04 12.99
C THR A 3 9.89 9.97 13.63
N VAL A 4 9.58 8.71 13.37
CA VAL A 4 10.50 7.61 13.64
C VAL A 4 11.46 7.59 12.46
N ALA A 5 12.76 7.84 12.73
CA ALA A 5 13.78 7.69 11.72
C ALA A 5 13.67 6.29 11.12
N LEU A 6 13.41 6.20 9.81
CA LEU A 6 13.28 4.94 9.12
C LEU A 6 14.68 4.29 9.07
N GLU A 7 14.81 3.10 9.64
CA GLU A 7 16.09 2.39 9.61
C GLU A 7 16.50 2.05 8.17
N PRO A 8 17.81 2.06 7.83
CA PRO A 8 18.29 1.69 6.49
C PRO A 8 17.73 0.33 5.99
N ARG A 9 17.56 -0.64 6.89
CA ARG A 9 16.97 -1.96 6.60
C ARG A 9 15.52 -1.91 6.12
N TYR A 10 14.76 -0.88 6.51
CA TYR A 10 13.39 -0.68 6.05
C TYR A 10 13.36 -0.41 4.54
N PHE A 11 14.22 0.47 4.06
CA PHE A 11 14.35 0.79 2.64
C PHE A 11 14.89 -0.40 1.83
N ASP A 12 15.83 -1.19 2.38
CA ASP A 12 16.35 -2.39 1.72
C ASP A 12 15.25 -3.44 1.50
N ARG A 13 14.36 -3.64 2.48
CA ARG A 13 13.19 -4.54 2.34
C ARG A 13 12.19 -4.02 1.29
N MET A 14 11.96 -2.73 1.22
CA MET A 14 11.12 -2.13 0.18
C MET A 14 11.74 -2.28 -1.22
N GLY A 15 13.06 -2.18 -1.34
CA GLY A 15 13.80 -2.35 -2.60
C GLY A 15 13.74 -3.77 -3.17
N THR A 16 13.66 -4.82 -2.34
CA THR A 16 13.58 -6.22 -2.82
C THR A 16 12.35 -6.52 -3.67
N SER A 17 11.30 -5.71 -3.57
CA SER A 17 10.07 -5.82 -4.38
C SER A 17 10.09 -5.00 -5.68
N LEU A 18 11.22 -4.33 -6.02
CA LEU A 18 11.30 -3.43 -7.17
C LEU A 18 10.93 -4.11 -8.49
N GLY A 19 11.44 -5.31 -8.74
CA GLY A 19 11.15 -6.06 -9.97
C GLY A 19 9.64 -6.27 -10.16
N ASP A 20 8.93 -6.60 -9.09
CA ASP A 20 7.48 -6.78 -9.11
C ASP A 20 6.74 -5.44 -9.26
N LYS A 21 7.17 -4.39 -8.55
CA LYS A 21 6.57 -3.05 -8.66
C LYS A 21 6.68 -2.51 -10.08
N ALA A 22 7.90 -2.51 -10.64
CA ALA A 22 8.16 -2.01 -11.98
C ALA A 22 7.39 -2.82 -13.04
N ARG A 23 7.39 -4.15 -12.95
CA ARG A 23 6.66 -5.03 -13.86
C ARG A 23 5.15 -4.77 -13.87
N MET A 24 4.56 -4.47 -12.71
CA MET A 24 3.14 -4.17 -12.60
C MET A 24 2.80 -2.75 -13.07
N VAL A 25 3.65 -1.76 -12.81
CA VAL A 25 3.34 -0.34 -13.01
C VAL A 25 3.72 0.16 -14.40
N LEU A 26 4.95 -0.11 -14.87
CA LEU A 26 5.49 0.49 -16.08
C LEU A 26 4.64 0.26 -17.34
N PRO A 27 4.03 -0.92 -17.59
CA PRO A 27 3.21 -1.15 -18.77
C PRO A 27 1.96 -0.25 -18.88
N HIS A 28 1.56 0.34 -17.76
CA HIS A 28 0.33 1.14 -17.68
C HIS A 28 0.58 2.65 -17.68
N LEU A 29 1.84 3.10 -17.66
CA LEU A 29 2.18 4.51 -17.72
C LEU A 29 1.71 5.16 -19.03
N ARG A 30 1.30 6.42 -18.94
CA ARG A 30 0.93 7.26 -20.08
C ARG A 30 1.58 8.63 -20.00
N GLY A 31 1.79 9.23 -21.16
CA GLY A 31 2.24 10.60 -21.35
C GLY A 31 3.61 10.88 -20.76
N PRO A 32 4.19 12.05 -21.01
CA PRO A 32 5.55 12.30 -20.57
C PRO A 32 5.69 12.60 -19.06
N ARG A 33 4.66 13.16 -18.40
CA ARG A 33 4.74 13.62 -16.99
C ARG A 33 4.16 12.59 -16.04
N VAL A 34 5.00 11.97 -15.25
CA VAL A 34 4.62 10.95 -14.26
C VAL A 34 5.01 11.41 -12.87
N LEU A 35 4.09 11.32 -11.92
CA LEU A 35 4.34 11.54 -10.50
C LEU A 35 4.31 10.21 -9.75
N ASP A 36 5.34 9.95 -8.97
CA ASP A 36 5.40 8.86 -7.99
C ASP A 36 5.11 9.44 -6.60
N VAL A 37 4.01 9.02 -5.97
CA VAL A 37 3.54 9.51 -4.68
C VAL A 37 3.82 8.48 -3.59
N GLY A 38 4.49 8.89 -2.52
CA GLY A 38 5.08 7.99 -1.53
C GLY A 38 6.30 7.27 -2.12
N ALA A 39 7.18 8.04 -2.77
CA ALA A 39 8.29 7.51 -3.55
C ALA A 39 9.36 6.77 -2.72
N GLY A 40 9.41 7.01 -1.40
CA GLY A 40 10.31 6.32 -0.48
C GLY A 40 11.78 6.45 -0.89
N GLY A 41 12.44 5.32 -1.13
CA GLY A 41 13.84 5.26 -1.57
C GLY A 41 14.10 5.75 -3.00
N GLY A 42 13.04 5.88 -3.82
CA GLY A 42 13.12 6.39 -5.19
C GLY A 42 13.31 5.30 -6.26
N GLU A 43 13.38 4.02 -5.91
CA GLU A 43 13.68 2.94 -6.86
C GLU A 43 12.63 2.86 -7.98
N LEU A 44 11.35 3.04 -7.66
CA LEU A 44 10.29 3.05 -8.68
C LEU A 44 10.37 4.33 -9.51
N THR A 45 10.63 5.47 -8.88
CA THR A 45 10.83 6.76 -9.57
C THR A 45 11.99 6.69 -10.57
N GLU A 46 13.12 6.07 -10.19
CA GLU A 46 14.26 5.83 -11.11
C GLU A 46 13.88 4.92 -12.27
N ALA A 47 13.11 3.85 -12.00
CA ALA A 47 12.63 2.95 -13.06
C ALA A 47 11.70 3.69 -14.05
N ILE A 48 10.85 4.58 -13.56
CA ILE A 48 9.99 5.45 -14.38
C ILE A 48 10.85 6.41 -15.24
N ALA A 49 11.83 7.07 -14.64
CA ALA A 49 12.75 7.95 -15.35
C ALA A 49 13.58 7.17 -16.40
N GLY A 50 14.09 5.99 -16.04
CA GLY A 50 14.85 5.10 -16.92
C GLY A 50 14.02 4.57 -18.10
N ALA A 51 12.70 4.51 -17.96
CA ALA A 51 11.77 4.18 -19.05
C ALA A 51 11.47 5.38 -19.98
N GLY A 52 12.09 6.55 -19.74
CA GLY A 52 11.99 7.73 -20.61
C GLY A 52 10.90 8.74 -20.23
N PHE A 53 10.29 8.60 -19.07
CA PHE A 53 9.28 9.54 -18.58
C PHE A 53 9.92 10.71 -17.79
N ARG A 54 9.25 11.85 -17.77
CA ARG A 54 9.58 12.97 -16.89
C ARG A 54 9.05 12.65 -15.49
N ALA A 55 9.85 11.91 -14.73
CA ALA A 55 9.50 11.42 -13.40
C ALA A 55 9.63 12.54 -12.36
N SER A 56 8.57 12.78 -11.62
CA SER A 56 8.54 13.61 -10.41
C SER A 56 8.24 12.73 -9.21
N ALA A 57 8.66 13.14 -8.02
CA ALA A 57 8.47 12.40 -6.79
C ALA A 57 7.89 13.26 -5.67
N LEU A 58 7.02 12.67 -4.87
CA LEU A 58 6.47 13.24 -3.63
C LEU A 58 6.64 12.24 -2.49
N ASP A 59 7.15 12.69 -1.37
CA ASP A 59 7.18 11.92 -0.12
C ASP A 59 7.06 12.84 1.09
N ALA A 60 6.51 12.36 2.19
CA ALA A 60 6.38 13.12 3.42
C ALA A 60 7.64 13.03 4.29
N ALA A 61 8.42 11.94 4.19
CA ALA A 61 9.56 11.65 5.03
C ALA A 61 10.81 12.45 4.61
N PRO A 62 11.44 13.24 5.50
CA PRO A 62 12.65 14.00 5.16
C PRO A 62 13.80 13.13 4.64
N ASP A 63 13.93 11.90 5.17
CA ASP A 63 15.00 10.97 4.76
C ASP A 63 14.76 10.44 3.33
N ALA A 64 13.51 10.22 2.93
CA ALA A 64 13.14 9.89 1.56
C ALA A 64 13.48 11.06 0.62
N ILE A 65 13.12 12.28 1.00
CA ILE A 65 13.43 13.49 0.22
C ILE A 65 14.94 13.68 0.05
N ALA A 66 15.73 13.43 1.09
CA ALA A 66 17.19 13.51 0.99
C ALA A 66 17.76 12.50 -0.03
N ARG A 67 17.23 11.26 -0.06
CA ARG A 67 17.60 10.24 -1.06
C ARG A 67 17.16 10.64 -2.46
N LEU A 68 15.90 11.03 -2.65
CA LEU A 68 15.34 11.43 -3.93
C LEU A 68 16.12 12.62 -4.56
N ASN A 69 16.52 13.59 -3.77
CA ASN A 69 17.36 14.70 -4.24
C ASN A 69 18.78 14.28 -4.63
N GLY A 70 19.25 13.13 -4.13
CA GLY A 70 20.54 12.52 -4.52
C GLY A 70 20.45 11.74 -5.84
N LEU A 71 19.25 11.44 -6.33
CA LEU A 71 19.04 10.73 -7.59
C LEU A 71 19.17 11.69 -8.78
N GLY A 72 19.89 11.26 -9.82
CA GLY A 72 19.97 12.02 -11.06
C GLY A 72 18.75 11.79 -11.96
N GLY A 73 18.39 12.82 -12.76
CA GLY A 73 17.39 12.64 -13.84
C GLY A 73 15.93 12.78 -13.42
N LEU A 74 15.64 13.04 -12.16
CA LEU A 74 14.28 13.38 -11.74
C LEU A 74 13.92 14.80 -12.17
N HIS A 75 12.65 14.98 -12.57
CA HIS A 75 12.17 16.27 -13.02
C HIS A 75 11.89 17.23 -11.86
N GLU A 76 11.23 16.74 -10.83
CA GLU A 76 10.83 17.53 -9.68
C GLU A 76 10.66 16.64 -8.44
N VAL A 77 11.17 17.07 -7.28
CA VAL A 77 11.01 16.40 -6.00
C VAL A 77 10.37 17.37 -5.01
N ARG A 78 9.30 16.93 -4.34
CA ARG A 78 8.60 17.73 -3.33
C ARG A 78 8.44 16.93 -2.04
N GLN A 79 8.53 17.64 -0.91
CA GLN A 79 8.14 17.09 0.38
C GLN A 79 6.69 17.47 0.68
N GLY A 80 5.87 16.47 1.06
CA GLY A 80 4.47 16.67 1.45
C GLY A 80 3.67 15.39 1.47
N TYR A 81 2.42 15.50 1.86
CA TYR A 81 1.46 14.40 1.92
C TYR A 81 0.74 14.21 0.57
N ALA A 82 0.20 13.02 0.37
CA ALA A 82 -0.47 12.64 -0.88
C ALA A 82 -1.65 13.57 -1.25
N GLU A 83 -2.43 13.99 -0.26
CA GLU A 83 -3.57 14.91 -0.44
C GLU A 83 -3.16 16.34 -0.79
N GLN A 84 -1.87 16.68 -0.68
CA GLN A 84 -1.34 18.00 -1.00
C GLN A 84 -0.87 18.14 -2.46
N VAL A 85 -0.96 17.08 -3.28
CA VAL A 85 -0.48 17.11 -4.68
C VAL A 85 -0.92 18.36 -5.45
N PRO A 86 -2.21 18.79 -5.46
CA PRO A 86 -2.61 19.97 -6.23
C PRO A 86 -2.08 21.30 -5.67
N LEU A 87 -1.59 21.31 -4.43
CA LEU A 87 -0.98 22.49 -3.81
C LEU A 87 0.52 22.58 -4.10
N LEU A 88 1.18 21.45 -4.31
CA LEU A 88 2.63 21.33 -4.47
C LEU A 88 3.09 21.35 -5.92
N PHE A 89 2.21 20.98 -6.85
CA PHE A 89 2.50 20.92 -8.28
C PHE A 89 1.49 21.76 -9.07
N SER A 90 1.99 22.70 -9.84
CA SER A 90 1.15 23.64 -10.60
C SER A 90 0.64 23.11 -11.93
N GLU A 91 1.32 22.10 -12.50
CA GLU A 91 0.93 21.52 -13.79
C GLU A 91 0.39 20.11 -13.62
N PRO A 92 -0.69 19.75 -14.32
CA PRO A 92 -1.29 18.43 -14.21
C PRO A 92 -0.37 17.33 -14.78
N PHE A 93 -0.53 16.14 -14.24
CA PHE A 93 0.21 14.94 -14.66
C PHE A 93 -0.57 14.12 -15.69
N ASP A 94 0.16 13.39 -16.53
CA ASP A 94 -0.42 12.38 -17.43
C ASP A 94 -0.64 11.06 -16.68
N THR A 95 0.22 10.77 -15.70
CA THR A 95 0.06 9.60 -14.82
C THR A 95 0.47 9.96 -13.39
N ILE A 96 -0.32 9.53 -12.43
CA ILE A 96 0.04 9.49 -11.00
C ILE A 96 0.15 8.02 -10.60
N VAL A 97 1.27 7.66 -9.98
CA VAL A 97 1.54 6.32 -9.45
C VAL A 97 1.54 6.39 -7.92
N VAL A 98 0.90 5.43 -7.30
CA VAL A 98 0.80 5.29 -5.83
C VAL A 98 1.07 3.84 -5.48
N SER A 99 2.23 3.55 -4.92
CA SER A 99 2.62 2.18 -4.62
C SER A 99 2.88 1.99 -3.13
N ALA A 100 2.05 1.17 -2.48
CA ALA A 100 2.12 0.86 -1.05
C ALA A 100 2.01 2.11 -0.15
N LEU A 101 1.01 2.97 -0.42
CA LEU A 101 0.79 4.22 0.31
C LEU A 101 -0.66 4.41 0.77
N MET A 102 -1.66 3.91 0.02
CA MET A 102 -3.07 4.21 0.36
C MET A 102 -3.49 3.63 1.71
N HIS A 103 -2.86 2.54 2.15
CA HIS A 103 -3.04 2.00 3.50
C HIS A 103 -2.46 2.93 4.59
N GLU A 104 -1.36 3.65 4.30
CA GLU A 104 -0.83 4.69 5.20
C GLU A 104 -1.74 5.92 5.22
N VAL A 105 -2.27 6.35 4.06
CA VAL A 105 -3.27 7.43 3.98
C VAL A 105 -4.50 7.09 4.83
N TYR A 106 -4.98 5.85 4.76
CA TYR A 106 -6.07 5.38 5.61
C TYR A 106 -5.74 5.49 7.10
N SER A 107 -4.52 5.14 7.48
CA SER A 107 -4.11 5.01 8.88
C SER A 107 -3.62 6.34 9.49
N TYR A 108 -3.10 7.26 8.66
CA TYR A 108 -2.41 8.47 9.11
C TYR A 108 -2.74 9.74 8.34
N GLY A 109 -3.77 9.75 7.50
CA GLY A 109 -4.11 10.88 6.65
C GLY A 109 -4.39 12.19 7.41
N THR A 110 -4.18 13.32 6.75
CA THR A 110 -4.41 14.67 7.28
C THR A 110 -5.24 15.51 6.31
N SER A 111 -5.86 16.58 6.82
CA SER A 111 -6.47 17.59 5.97
C SER A 111 -5.39 18.52 5.43
N PRO A 112 -5.30 18.74 4.10
CA PRO A 112 -4.30 19.61 3.52
C PRO A 112 -4.45 21.09 3.94
N GLU A 113 -5.65 21.51 4.33
CA GLU A 113 -5.95 22.89 4.70
C GLU A 113 -5.69 23.20 6.18
N THR A 114 -5.90 22.22 7.06
CA THR A 114 -5.87 22.44 8.52
C THR A 114 -4.84 21.58 9.26
N GLU A 115 -4.20 20.65 8.55
CA GLU A 115 -3.32 19.61 9.13
C GLU A 115 -4.00 18.75 10.21
N ALA A 116 -5.33 18.87 10.35
CA ALA A 116 -6.08 18.02 11.27
C ALA A 116 -6.15 16.57 10.75
N PRO A 117 -6.14 15.57 11.63
CA PRO A 117 -6.27 14.19 11.22
C PRO A 117 -7.58 13.93 10.45
N VAL A 118 -7.46 13.36 9.25
CA VAL A 118 -8.56 12.79 8.47
C VAL A 118 -8.22 11.33 8.27
N LEU A 119 -8.95 10.43 8.91
CA LEU A 119 -8.58 9.02 9.00
C LEU A 119 -9.60 8.14 8.25
N GLY A 120 -9.18 6.91 7.97
CA GLY A 120 -10.05 5.91 7.40
C GLY A 120 -10.39 6.19 5.94
N TYR A 121 -11.58 5.79 5.54
CA TYR A 121 -12.05 5.93 4.16
C TYR A 121 -12.26 7.38 3.73
N ASP A 122 -12.47 8.31 4.66
CA ASP A 122 -12.58 9.73 4.34
C ASP A 122 -11.24 10.30 3.85
N ALA A 123 -10.12 9.87 4.45
CA ALA A 123 -8.78 10.24 3.99
C ALA A 123 -8.50 9.68 2.58
N VAL A 124 -8.82 8.40 2.36
CA VAL A 124 -8.68 7.77 1.04
C VAL A 124 -9.51 8.50 -0.01
N SER A 125 -10.76 8.82 0.32
CA SER A 125 -11.69 9.54 -0.53
C SER A 125 -11.19 10.93 -0.91
N LEU A 126 -10.72 11.69 0.06
CA LEU A 126 -10.11 13.01 -0.15
C LEU A 126 -8.90 12.90 -1.08
N THR A 127 -8.00 11.97 -0.81
CA THR A 127 -6.78 11.78 -1.59
C THR A 127 -7.08 11.39 -3.05
N LEU A 128 -8.03 10.51 -3.30
CA LEU A 128 -8.48 10.17 -4.66
C LEU A 128 -9.02 11.40 -5.40
N THR A 129 -9.78 12.26 -4.72
CA THR A 129 -10.27 13.52 -5.28
C THR A 129 -9.12 14.44 -5.65
N ARG A 130 -8.12 14.59 -4.78
CA ARG A 130 -6.92 15.41 -5.04
C ARG A 130 -6.06 14.87 -6.19
N PHE A 131 -5.95 13.55 -6.32
CA PHE A 131 -5.29 12.96 -7.49
C PHE A 131 -6.04 13.27 -8.77
N ARG A 132 -7.38 13.16 -8.76
CA ARG A 132 -8.19 13.52 -9.92
C ARG A 132 -8.01 14.98 -10.34
N GLU A 133 -7.97 15.91 -9.39
CA GLU A 133 -7.70 17.32 -9.66
C GLU A 133 -6.34 17.55 -10.31
N SER A 134 -5.35 16.74 -9.96
CA SER A 134 -3.96 16.85 -10.42
C SER A 134 -3.66 16.09 -11.72
N LEU A 135 -4.62 15.35 -12.24
CA LEU A 135 -4.51 14.63 -13.52
C LEU A 135 -5.12 15.45 -14.66
N ARG A 136 -4.52 15.34 -15.86
CA ARG A 136 -5.15 15.75 -17.10
C ARG A 136 -6.38 14.92 -17.38
N ASP A 137 -7.28 15.42 -18.21
CA ASP A 137 -8.39 14.61 -18.72
C ASP A 137 -7.83 13.44 -19.54
N GLY A 138 -8.33 12.24 -19.32
CA GLY A 138 -7.77 10.99 -19.83
C GLY A 138 -6.43 10.57 -19.18
N GLY A 139 -5.97 11.29 -18.15
CA GLY A 139 -4.79 10.91 -17.37
C GLY A 139 -5.05 9.69 -16.50
N ARG A 140 -3.99 8.98 -16.13
CA ARG A 140 -4.08 7.72 -15.38
C ARG A 140 -3.69 7.86 -13.92
N LEU A 141 -4.46 7.22 -13.05
CA LEU A 141 -4.11 6.92 -11.68
C LEU A 141 -3.80 5.42 -11.58
N ILE A 142 -2.60 5.09 -11.16
CA ILE A 142 -2.15 3.70 -10.96
C ILE A 142 -1.94 3.49 -9.47
N ILE A 143 -2.72 2.62 -8.86
CA ILE A 143 -2.59 2.26 -7.44
C ILE A 143 -2.15 0.81 -7.35
N ARG A 144 -1.07 0.56 -6.61
CA ARG A 144 -0.62 -0.75 -6.22
C ARG A 144 -0.53 -0.80 -4.70
N ASP A 145 -1.37 -1.60 -4.06
CA ASP A 145 -1.42 -1.67 -2.60
C ASP A 145 -1.89 -3.04 -2.11
N GLY A 146 -1.95 -3.25 -0.80
CA GLY A 146 -2.57 -4.42 -0.22
C GLY A 146 -4.00 -4.61 -0.72
N VAL A 147 -4.37 -5.85 -1.03
CA VAL A 147 -5.71 -6.18 -1.53
C VAL A 147 -6.46 -7.07 -0.55
N MET A 148 -7.67 -6.67 -0.21
CA MET A 148 -8.56 -7.49 0.63
C MET A 148 -8.96 -8.76 -0.13
N PRO A 149 -8.91 -9.93 0.50
CA PRO A 149 -9.34 -11.17 -0.13
C PRO A 149 -10.77 -11.08 -0.64
N ASP A 150 -11.04 -11.75 -1.76
CA ASP A 150 -12.41 -12.04 -2.15
C ASP A 150 -13.10 -12.82 -1.04
N ARG A 151 -14.38 -12.53 -0.79
CA ARG A 151 -15.14 -13.11 0.30
C ARG A 151 -14.45 -12.95 1.66
N PRO A 152 -14.22 -11.72 2.10
CA PRO A 152 -13.37 -11.41 3.26
C PRO A 152 -13.89 -11.99 4.59
N LEU A 153 -15.17 -12.31 4.66
CA LEU A 153 -15.83 -12.87 5.86
C LEU A 153 -15.81 -14.40 5.92
N GLU A 154 -15.35 -15.10 4.85
CA GLU A 154 -15.23 -16.56 4.90
C GLU A 154 -14.22 -17.00 5.96
N PRO A 155 -14.47 -18.14 6.64
CA PRO A 155 -13.54 -18.69 7.62
C PRO A 155 -12.21 -19.10 6.96
N ALA A 156 -11.12 -18.85 7.70
CA ALA A 156 -9.80 -19.34 7.36
C ALA A 156 -9.06 -19.81 8.61
N THR A 157 -8.07 -20.68 8.43
CA THR A 157 -7.25 -21.25 9.50
C THR A 157 -5.79 -21.19 9.11
N VAL A 158 -4.93 -20.92 10.08
CA VAL A 158 -3.47 -20.98 9.99
C VAL A 158 -3.00 -21.98 11.03
N ASP A 159 -2.36 -23.03 10.61
CA ASP A 159 -1.76 -24.06 11.46
C ASP A 159 -0.23 -23.97 11.41
N GLY A 160 0.43 -24.49 12.44
CA GLY A 160 1.88 -24.58 12.49
C GLY A 160 2.58 -23.37 13.11
N LEU A 161 1.85 -22.43 13.74
CA LEU A 161 2.46 -21.28 14.38
C LEU A 161 3.60 -21.66 15.33
N SER A 162 4.75 -21.03 15.16
CA SER A 162 5.89 -21.16 16.06
C SER A 162 5.63 -20.39 17.37
N PRO A 163 6.41 -20.63 18.44
CA PRO A 163 6.33 -19.80 19.65
C PRO A 163 6.56 -18.29 19.36
N MET A 164 7.43 -17.95 18.40
CA MET A 164 7.67 -16.57 17.99
C MET A 164 6.45 -15.96 17.28
N ASP A 165 5.77 -16.74 16.40
CA ASP A 165 4.55 -16.27 15.74
C ASP A 165 3.42 -16.01 16.73
N ILE A 166 3.32 -16.85 17.77
CA ILE A 166 2.34 -16.69 18.85
C ILE A 166 2.66 -15.43 19.68
N GLU A 167 3.93 -15.17 20.00
CA GLU A 167 4.35 -13.95 20.66
C GLU A 167 4.01 -12.71 19.81
N ALA A 168 4.34 -12.76 18.52
CA ALA A 168 4.00 -11.73 17.56
C ALA A 168 2.48 -11.51 17.47
N PHE A 169 1.69 -12.57 17.44
CA PHE A 169 0.22 -12.47 17.47
C PHE A 169 -0.30 -11.73 18.69
N HIS A 170 0.20 -12.05 19.88
CA HIS A 170 -0.22 -11.37 21.10
C HIS A 170 0.23 -9.91 21.12
N ASP A 171 1.43 -9.60 20.62
CA ASP A 171 1.90 -8.22 20.51
C ASP A 171 1.07 -7.42 19.48
N TYR A 172 0.75 -8.02 18.35
CA TYR A 172 -0.12 -7.44 17.34
C TYR A 172 -1.50 -7.08 17.89
N LEU A 173 -2.14 -8.01 18.63
CA LEU A 173 -3.45 -7.74 19.26
C LEU A 173 -3.40 -6.62 20.29
N ARG A 174 -2.28 -6.46 21.00
CA ARG A 174 -2.14 -5.38 21.99
C ARG A 174 -2.00 -4.01 21.35
N ARG A 175 -1.36 -3.93 20.19
CA ARG A 175 -1.03 -2.67 19.51
C ARG A 175 -2.07 -2.22 18.52
N SER A 176 -2.64 -3.15 17.79
CA SER A 176 -3.52 -2.84 16.68
C SER A 176 -4.87 -2.27 17.13
N PRO A 177 -5.29 -1.13 16.60
CA PRO A 177 -6.61 -0.54 16.89
C PRO A 177 -7.74 -1.19 16.10
N HIS A 178 -7.46 -2.15 15.22
CA HIS A 178 -8.42 -2.63 14.23
C HIS A 178 -9.43 -3.64 14.81
N PRO A 179 -10.75 -3.34 14.79
CA PRO A 179 -11.78 -4.23 15.35
C PRO A 179 -11.86 -5.60 14.68
N LEU A 180 -11.45 -5.71 13.40
CA LEU A 180 -11.51 -6.96 12.65
C LEU A 180 -10.67 -8.08 13.30
N LEU A 181 -9.64 -7.74 14.06
CA LEU A 181 -8.76 -8.71 14.73
C LEU A 181 -9.44 -9.42 15.89
N ARG A 182 -10.57 -8.90 16.39
CA ARG A 182 -11.41 -9.59 17.39
C ARG A 182 -12.02 -10.88 16.87
N ALA A 183 -12.02 -11.07 15.54
CA ALA A 183 -12.45 -12.31 14.91
C ALA A 183 -11.35 -13.40 14.90
N LEU A 184 -10.15 -13.12 15.40
CA LEU A 184 -9.05 -14.06 15.48
C LEU A 184 -9.09 -14.83 16.80
N HIS A 185 -9.01 -16.16 16.70
CA HIS A 185 -9.03 -17.07 17.86
C HIS A 185 -7.85 -18.03 17.80
N LEU A 186 -6.94 -17.89 18.76
CA LEU A 186 -5.77 -18.76 18.91
C LEU A 186 -6.10 -19.97 19.80
N SER A 187 -5.76 -21.18 19.34
CA SER A 187 -5.86 -22.43 20.09
C SER A 187 -4.61 -23.27 19.85
N GLY A 188 -3.76 -23.39 20.84
CA GLY A 188 -2.47 -24.06 20.70
C GLY A 188 -1.61 -23.37 19.64
N ARG A 189 -1.34 -24.08 18.53
CA ARG A 189 -0.58 -23.58 17.37
C ARG A 189 -1.44 -23.29 16.15
N SER A 190 -2.76 -23.18 16.36
CA SER A 190 -3.73 -22.93 15.31
C SER A 190 -4.43 -21.59 15.55
N LEU A 191 -4.51 -20.76 14.52
CA LEU A 191 -5.22 -19.49 14.51
C LEU A 191 -6.38 -19.58 13.52
N THR A 192 -7.59 -19.29 14.00
CA THR A 192 -8.80 -19.25 13.17
C THR A 192 -9.39 -17.85 13.11
N GLY A 193 -10.04 -17.51 12.02
CA GLY A 193 -10.71 -16.22 11.85
C GLY A 193 -11.35 -16.07 10.49
N THR A 194 -11.66 -14.83 10.12
CA THR A 194 -12.08 -14.52 8.76
C THR A 194 -10.87 -14.43 7.83
N ARG A 195 -11.05 -14.65 6.52
CA ARG A 195 -9.98 -14.46 5.52
C ARG A 195 -9.30 -13.11 5.64
N HIS A 196 -10.08 -12.04 5.85
CA HIS A 196 -9.52 -10.69 5.99
C HIS A 196 -8.65 -10.56 7.24
N ALA A 197 -9.15 -10.99 8.40
CA ALA A 197 -8.39 -10.88 9.65
C ALA A 197 -7.11 -11.73 9.63
N ILE A 198 -7.18 -12.94 9.05
CA ILE A 198 -6.01 -13.82 8.86
C ILE A 198 -5.00 -13.16 7.92
N ALA A 199 -5.43 -12.62 6.79
CA ALA A 199 -4.52 -11.99 5.83
C ALA A 199 -3.82 -10.75 6.41
N GLU A 200 -4.55 -9.88 7.14
CA GLU A 200 -3.95 -8.74 7.85
C GLU A 200 -2.87 -9.19 8.83
N PHE A 201 -3.13 -10.20 9.65
CA PHE A 201 -2.14 -10.74 10.57
C PHE A 201 -0.92 -11.32 9.83
N LEU A 202 -1.13 -12.15 8.81
CA LEU A 202 -0.03 -12.79 8.07
C LEU A 202 0.89 -11.76 7.42
N PHE A 203 0.33 -10.68 6.87
CA PHE A 203 1.14 -9.65 6.23
C PHE A 203 1.92 -8.81 7.24
N THR A 204 1.31 -8.46 8.36
CA THR A 204 2.00 -7.78 9.45
C THR A 204 3.11 -8.67 10.04
N LEU A 205 2.87 -9.97 10.18
CA LEU A 205 3.85 -10.94 10.70
C LEU A 205 5.14 -10.96 9.87
N THR A 206 5.05 -10.80 8.55
CA THR A 206 6.24 -10.83 7.68
C THR A 206 7.21 -9.68 7.89
N TRP A 207 6.76 -8.58 8.48
CA TRP A 207 7.62 -7.44 8.79
C TRP A 207 8.54 -7.67 10.00
N GLY A 208 8.18 -8.62 10.88
CA GLY A 208 8.90 -8.94 12.12
C GLY A 208 8.43 -8.09 13.30
N ILE A 209 8.47 -8.68 14.50
CA ILE A 209 7.93 -8.09 15.72
C ILE A 209 8.59 -6.75 16.09
N GLU A 210 9.83 -6.55 15.68
CA GLU A 210 10.59 -5.31 15.92
C GLU A 210 9.98 -4.08 15.22
N THR A 211 9.22 -4.30 14.14
CA THR A 211 8.56 -3.22 13.38
C THR A 211 7.14 -2.93 13.87
N PHE A 212 6.55 -3.78 14.69
CA PHE A 212 5.17 -3.69 15.16
C PHE A 212 4.78 -2.37 15.84
N PRO A 213 5.69 -1.60 16.51
CA PRO A 213 5.32 -0.26 16.96
C PRO A 213 4.72 0.64 15.87
N ARG A 214 5.04 0.39 14.60
CA ARG A 214 4.46 1.06 13.44
C ARG A 214 3.48 0.14 12.70
N GLU A 215 3.97 -0.98 12.18
CA GLU A 215 3.25 -1.85 11.26
C GLU A 215 1.93 -2.40 11.82
N ALA A 216 1.84 -2.61 13.15
CA ALA A 216 0.61 -3.07 13.79
C ALA A 216 -0.49 -1.99 13.87
N LEU A 217 -0.17 -0.74 13.59
CA LEU A 217 -1.14 0.36 13.54
C LEU A 217 -1.75 0.52 12.16
N GLU A 218 -1.10 -0.02 11.14
CA GLU A 218 -1.51 0.09 9.75
C GLU A 218 -2.56 -0.97 9.39
N ARG A 219 -3.41 -0.64 8.45
CA ARG A 219 -4.38 -1.55 7.86
C ARG A 219 -4.08 -1.71 6.38
N TYR A 220 -3.45 -2.83 6.02
CA TYR A 220 -2.95 -3.05 4.67
C TYR A 220 -4.03 -3.31 3.62
N GLN A 221 -5.15 -3.93 4.01
CA GLN A 221 -6.12 -4.44 3.06
C GLN A 221 -7.42 -3.65 3.16
N LEU A 222 -7.49 -2.55 2.42
CA LEU A 222 -8.62 -1.61 2.48
C LEU A 222 -9.80 -2.08 1.64
N PHE A 223 -9.54 -2.60 0.43
CA PHE A 223 -10.54 -2.91 -0.58
C PHE A 223 -10.29 -4.25 -1.26
N THR A 224 -11.36 -4.94 -1.65
CA THR A 224 -11.30 -5.95 -2.71
C THR A 224 -11.04 -5.27 -4.06
N LEU A 225 -10.62 -6.02 -5.08
CA LEU A 225 -10.44 -5.45 -6.42
C LEU A 225 -11.69 -4.72 -6.92
N ALA A 226 -12.86 -5.34 -6.80
CA ALA A 226 -14.12 -4.78 -7.27
C ALA A 226 -14.52 -3.52 -6.50
N ARG A 227 -14.50 -3.58 -5.15
CA ARG A 227 -14.95 -2.45 -4.32
C ARG A 227 -14.11 -1.19 -4.52
N TYR A 228 -12.80 -1.31 -4.76
CA TYR A 228 -11.99 -0.12 -5.00
C TYR A 228 -12.33 0.52 -6.35
N SER A 229 -12.70 -0.31 -7.33
CA SER A 229 -13.15 0.18 -8.63
C SER A 229 -14.47 0.96 -8.53
N ASP A 230 -15.40 0.46 -7.73
CA ASP A 230 -16.69 1.15 -7.48
C ASP A 230 -16.45 2.50 -6.78
N ASP A 231 -15.61 2.52 -5.76
CA ASP A 231 -15.27 3.74 -5.00
C ASP A 231 -14.57 4.79 -5.87
N ALA A 232 -13.69 4.37 -6.78
CA ALA A 232 -13.04 5.27 -7.74
C ALA A 232 -14.01 5.77 -8.83
N ALA A 233 -14.95 4.94 -9.27
CA ALA A 233 -15.97 5.32 -10.24
C ALA A 233 -16.88 6.45 -9.72
N ASP A 234 -17.25 6.41 -8.46
CA ASP A 234 -18.02 7.47 -7.80
C ASP A 234 -17.29 8.83 -7.80
N ARG A 235 -15.97 8.81 -7.98
CA ARG A 235 -15.09 10.00 -8.03
C ARG A 235 -14.65 10.39 -9.43
N GLY A 236 -15.30 9.85 -10.45
CA GLY A 236 -15.07 10.24 -11.85
C GLY A 236 -13.85 9.58 -12.50
N PHE A 237 -13.54 8.34 -12.07
CA PHE A 237 -12.58 7.48 -12.74
C PHE A 237 -13.27 6.31 -13.43
N ASP A 238 -12.69 5.86 -14.53
CA ASP A 238 -13.04 4.61 -15.19
C ASP A 238 -11.95 3.57 -14.95
N LEU A 239 -12.34 2.34 -14.62
CA LEU A 239 -11.38 1.25 -14.48
C LEU A 239 -10.89 0.80 -15.85
N VAL A 240 -9.56 0.85 -16.06
CA VAL A 240 -8.91 0.37 -17.29
C VAL A 240 -8.37 -1.05 -17.11
N HIS A 241 -7.78 -1.32 -15.95
CA HIS A 241 -7.20 -2.62 -15.63
C HIS A 241 -7.21 -2.84 -14.12
N SER A 242 -7.41 -4.09 -13.69
CA SER A 242 -7.14 -4.51 -12.33
C SER A 242 -6.67 -5.96 -12.29
N GLU A 243 -5.72 -6.24 -11.41
CA GLU A 243 -5.25 -7.59 -11.13
C GLU A 243 -4.83 -7.73 -9.68
N SER A 244 -4.79 -8.95 -9.17
CA SER A 244 -4.20 -9.25 -7.88
C SER A 244 -3.06 -10.27 -8.04
N VAL A 245 -2.03 -10.10 -7.23
CA VAL A 245 -0.85 -10.97 -7.25
C VAL A 245 -0.50 -11.41 -5.84
N THR A 246 0.09 -12.62 -5.75
CA THR A 246 0.74 -13.11 -4.54
C THR A 246 2.24 -13.03 -4.75
N GLN A 247 2.90 -12.17 -3.97
CA GLN A 247 4.35 -12.02 -4.05
C GLN A 247 5.04 -13.24 -3.43
N ARG A 248 6.03 -13.78 -4.14
CA ARG A 248 6.77 -14.97 -3.71
C ARG A 248 7.45 -14.79 -2.36
N GLY A 249 7.99 -13.60 -2.08
CA GLY A 249 8.65 -13.32 -0.79
C GLY A 249 7.74 -13.55 0.43
N TYR A 250 6.44 -13.23 0.32
CA TYR A 250 5.48 -13.54 1.39
C TYR A 250 5.22 -15.05 1.53
N VAL A 251 5.08 -15.75 0.41
CA VAL A 251 4.90 -17.21 0.42
C VAL A 251 6.11 -17.91 1.04
N ASP A 252 7.32 -17.50 0.65
CA ASP A 252 8.57 -18.05 1.16
C ASP A 252 8.73 -17.77 2.68
N ALA A 253 8.43 -16.54 3.13
CA ALA A 253 8.52 -16.15 4.54
C ALA A 253 7.52 -16.91 5.44
N LEU A 254 6.34 -17.24 4.91
CA LEU A 254 5.26 -17.92 5.63
C LEU A 254 5.16 -19.43 5.28
N SER A 255 6.15 -19.99 4.60
CA SER A 255 6.15 -21.39 4.11
C SER A 255 6.10 -22.44 5.22
N HIS A 256 6.39 -22.06 6.46
CA HIS A 256 6.29 -22.93 7.64
C HIS A 256 4.86 -23.05 8.18
N LEU A 257 3.92 -22.27 7.64
CA LEU A 257 2.51 -22.25 8.04
C LEU A 257 1.65 -23.01 7.02
N ASP A 258 0.67 -23.73 7.52
CA ASP A 258 -0.39 -24.32 6.70
C ASP A 258 -1.63 -23.44 6.76
N VAL A 259 -1.94 -22.77 5.64
CA VAL A 259 -3.05 -21.80 5.55
C VAL A 259 -4.17 -22.39 4.71
N THR A 260 -5.37 -22.48 5.29
CA THR A 260 -6.53 -23.09 4.66
C THR A 260 -7.77 -22.21 4.76
N SER A 261 -8.70 -22.39 3.80
CA SER A 261 -10.06 -21.85 3.87
C SER A 261 -11.04 -22.80 3.21
N GLY A 262 -12.15 -23.07 3.88
CA GLY A 262 -13.13 -24.06 3.43
C GLY A 262 -12.52 -25.48 3.31
N GLY A 263 -11.53 -25.84 4.13
CA GLY A 263 -10.85 -27.14 4.14
C GLY A 263 -9.92 -27.36 2.94
N ARG A 264 -9.52 -26.31 2.21
CA ARG A 264 -8.60 -26.36 1.07
C ARG A 264 -7.40 -25.42 1.31
N PRO A 265 -6.22 -25.75 0.77
CA PRO A 265 -5.11 -24.81 0.78
C PRO A 265 -5.54 -23.45 0.24
N TRP A 266 -5.19 -22.40 0.95
CA TRP A 266 -5.48 -21.02 0.58
C TRP A 266 -4.36 -20.11 1.01
N PHE A 267 -3.98 -19.18 0.15
CA PHE A 267 -3.08 -18.09 0.50
C PHE A 267 -3.64 -16.78 -0.08
N PRO A 268 -3.69 -15.69 0.69
CA PRO A 268 -4.23 -14.43 0.21
C PRO A 268 -3.35 -13.82 -0.88
N ALA A 269 -3.97 -13.13 -1.85
CA ALA A 269 -3.23 -12.22 -2.69
C ALA A 269 -2.63 -11.11 -1.82
N THR A 270 -1.38 -10.75 -2.09
CA THR A 270 -0.64 -9.77 -1.28
C THR A 270 -0.86 -8.35 -1.75
N ASN A 271 -1.00 -8.16 -3.07
CA ASN A 271 -1.21 -6.85 -3.67
C ASN A 271 -2.27 -6.90 -4.76
N GLY A 272 -3.00 -5.80 -4.86
CA GLY A 272 -3.80 -5.43 -6.01
C GLY A 272 -3.11 -4.33 -6.82
N LEU A 273 -3.35 -4.34 -8.11
CA LEU A 273 -3.08 -3.25 -9.03
C LEU A 273 -4.41 -2.75 -9.58
N TRP A 274 -4.60 -1.45 -9.55
CA TRP A 274 -5.72 -0.78 -10.19
C TRP A 274 -5.18 0.31 -11.09
N VAL A 275 -5.64 0.33 -12.33
CA VAL A 275 -5.35 1.37 -13.31
C VAL A 275 -6.66 2.06 -13.65
N PHE A 276 -6.76 3.30 -13.24
CA PHE A 276 -7.91 4.15 -13.49
C PHE A 276 -7.58 5.21 -14.53
N GLU A 277 -8.57 5.63 -15.29
CA GLU A 277 -8.49 6.77 -16.21
C GLU A 277 -9.47 7.85 -15.76
N LYS A 278 -9.01 9.09 -15.67
CA LYS A 278 -9.87 10.24 -15.35
C LYS A 278 -10.87 10.50 -16.47
N ARG A 279 -12.15 10.55 -16.11
CA ARG A 279 -13.25 10.99 -16.99
C ARG A 279 -13.20 12.48 -17.25
#